data_ea1eddf97de92baea4defc3fb7906416
#
_entry.id   ea1eddf97de92baea4defc3fb7906416
#
_cell.length_a   1.000
_cell.length_b   1.000
_cell.length_c   1.000
_cell.angle_alpha   90.00
_cell.angle_beta   90.00
_cell.angle_gamma   90.00
#
_symmetry.space_group_name_H-M   'P 1'
#
loop_
_entity.id
_entity.type
_entity.pdbx_description
1 polymer ?
#
loop_
_entity_poly.entity_id
_entity_poly.type
_entity_poly.pdbx_seq_one_letter_code
_entity_poly.pdbx_strand_id
1 'polypeptide(L)'
;RKTILTFDVDDLFYFSDKSIMKRGNHLFVAEYGMQTNILSRYGIRDHAVPGRDYYFSNGNPYDFRYGNVNIVNRYYGVQKITKKGQPRYKTVIHIKGNFVVGTYKTEEEAAIAYNKAVHCLKKNGCKKNFPENYPESLSAISYASIYHSVKISDKIRTYKFL
;
A
#
# COMPACT_ATOMS: atom_id res chain seq x y z
N ARG A 1 14.65 3.43 29.19
CA ARG A 1 15.32 2.79 28.05
C ARG A 1 15.34 3.72 26.85
N LYS A 2 16.49 3.91 26.28
CA LYS A 2 16.62 4.62 25.03
C LYS A 2 16.37 3.67 23.85
N THR A 3 15.50 4.07 22.94
CA THR A 3 15.31 3.36 21.68
C THR A 3 16.39 3.80 20.69
N ILE A 4 17.09 2.85 20.10
CA ILE A 4 18.11 3.13 19.10
C ILE A 4 17.54 2.84 17.73
N LEU A 5 17.58 3.86 16.86
CA LEU A 5 17.14 3.75 15.47
C LEU A 5 18.37 3.67 14.57
N THR A 6 18.37 2.74 13.64
CA THR A 6 19.47 2.52 12.70
C THR A 6 19.04 2.90 11.29
N PHE A 7 19.86 3.68 10.59
CA PHE A 7 19.60 4.15 9.23
C PHE A 7 20.81 3.97 8.35
N ASP A 8 20.61 3.91 7.04
CA ASP A 8 21.68 4.12 6.09
C ASP A 8 22.18 5.56 6.17
N VAL A 9 23.40 5.82 5.71
CA VAL A 9 24.06 7.12 5.88
C VAL A 9 23.23 8.28 5.34
N ASP A 10 22.66 8.14 4.16
CA ASP A 10 21.86 9.20 3.54
C ASP A 10 20.61 9.53 4.37
N ASP A 11 19.95 8.51 4.90
CA ASP A 11 18.77 8.70 5.74
C ASP A 11 19.16 9.22 7.10
N LEU A 12 20.32 8.87 7.61
CA LEU A 12 20.82 9.40 8.87
C LEU A 12 20.98 10.93 8.77
N PHE A 13 21.50 11.45 7.68
CA PHE A 13 21.56 12.88 7.42
C PHE A 13 20.17 13.52 7.36
N TYR A 14 19.25 12.87 6.66
CA TYR A 14 17.87 13.36 6.56
C TYR A 14 17.20 13.50 7.92
N PHE A 15 17.38 12.50 8.80
CA PHE A 15 16.70 12.49 10.11
C PHE A 15 17.49 13.19 11.23
N SER A 16 18.75 13.58 11.01
CA SER A 16 19.62 14.10 12.07
C SER A 16 19.14 15.39 12.71
N ASP A 17 18.42 16.22 11.95
CA ASP A 17 17.87 17.50 12.42
C ASP A 17 16.38 17.45 12.71
N LYS A 18 15.78 16.26 12.72
CA LYS A 18 14.34 16.08 12.89
C LYS A 18 14.02 15.37 14.19
N SER A 19 12.90 15.76 14.79
CA SER A 19 12.39 15.08 15.98
C SER A 19 11.56 13.86 15.57
N ILE A 20 11.88 12.72 16.16
CA ILE A 20 11.15 11.48 15.93
C ILE A 20 10.32 11.18 17.17
N MET A 21 9.02 11.03 16.99
CA MET A 21 8.07 10.76 18.08
C MET A 21 7.42 9.40 17.89
N LYS A 22 7.18 8.72 19.00
CA LYS A 22 6.48 7.44 19.01
C LYS A 22 5.04 7.65 19.47
N ARG A 23 4.08 7.17 18.68
CA ARG A 23 2.66 7.14 19.05
C ARG A 23 2.13 5.74 18.84
N GLY A 24 1.82 5.05 19.92
CA GLY A 24 1.49 3.64 19.86
C GLY A 24 2.68 2.85 19.33
N ASN A 25 2.48 2.10 18.27
CA ASN A 25 3.53 1.32 17.61
C ASN A 25 4.11 2.03 16.38
N HIS A 26 3.76 3.31 16.17
CA HIS A 26 4.18 4.05 15.00
C HIS A 26 5.17 5.17 15.36
N LEU A 27 6.14 5.37 14.49
CA LEU A 27 7.12 6.46 14.60
C LEU A 27 6.77 7.55 13.60
N PHE A 28 6.75 8.79 14.07
CA PHE A 28 6.41 9.97 13.26
C PHE A 28 7.55 10.97 13.27
N VAL A 29 7.73 11.62 12.15
CA VAL A 29 8.71 12.69 11.96
C VAL A 29 7.97 13.99 11.77
N ALA A 30 8.37 15.04 12.51
CA ALA A 30 7.85 16.39 12.32
C ALA A 30 8.63 17.06 11.18
N GLU A 31 7.92 17.48 10.14
CA GLU A 31 8.48 18.17 8.99
C GLU A 31 7.49 19.22 8.50
N TYR A 32 7.94 20.48 8.40
CA TYR A 32 7.10 21.61 7.95
C TYR A 32 5.76 21.73 8.67
N GLY A 33 5.77 21.50 9.99
CA GLY A 33 4.57 21.57 10.80
C GLY A 33 3.64 20.38 10.69
N MET A 34 3.98 19.39 9.89
CA MET A 34 3.22 18.16 9.72
C MET A 34 3.94 16.97 10.34
N GLN A 35 3.17 16.00 10.82
CA GLN A 35 3.71 14.75 11.31
C GLN A 35 3.49 13.67 10.24
N THR A 36 4.60 13.04 9.82
CA THR A 36 4.58 12.00 8.81
C THR A 36 5.14 10.71 9.39
N ASN A 37 4.47 9.59 9.10
CA ASN A 37 4.99 8.27 9.51
C ASN A 37 6.35 8.03 8.84
N ILE A 38 7.35 7.65 9.64
CA ILE A 38 8.72 7.43 9.16
C ILE A 38 8.78 6.40 8.03
N LEU A 39 7.87 5.42 8.02
CA LEU A 39 7.84 4.37 7.01
C LEU A 39 7.47 4.89 5.61
N SER A 40 6.81 6.05 5.52
CA SER A 40 6.43 6.62 4.23
C SER A 40 7.65 6.98 3.38
N ARG A 41 8.78 7.31 4.00
CA ARG A 41 10.04 7.56 3.29
C ARG A 41 10.55 6.33 2.55
N TYR A 42 10.18 5.15 3.01
CA TYR A 42 10.58 3.87 2.42
C TYR A 42 9.56 3.33 1.42
N GLY A 43 8.55 4.12 1.08
CA GLY A 43 7.50 3.71 0.17
C GLY A 43 6.44 2.81 0.80
N ILE A 44 6.41 2.73 2.12
CA ILE A 44 5.40 1.96 2.84
C ILE A 44 4.20 2.86 3.09
N ARG A 45 3.05 2.46 2.58
CA ARG A 45 1.83 3.24 2.69
C ARG A 45 1.27 3.24 4.11
N ASP A 46 0.44 4.23 4.42
CA ASP A 46 -0.31 4.27 5.66
C ASP A 46 -1.22 3.04 5.74
N HIS A 47 -1.43 2.55 6.95
CA HIS A 47 -2.24 1.35 7.23
C HIS A 47 -1.64 0.04 6.71
N ALA A 48 -0.38 0.02 6.28
CA ALA A 48 0.33 -1.21 5.98
C ALA A 48 0.49 -2.05 7.26
N VAL A 49 0.33 -3.36 7.13
CA VAL A 49 0.38 -4.28 8.27
C VAL A 49 1.75 -4.93 8.34
N PRO A 50 2.49 -4.74 9.44
CA PRO A 50 3.78 -5.41 9.64
C PRO A 50 3.63 -6.94 9.56
N GLY A 51 4.57 -7.57 8.86
CA GLY A 51 4.57 -9.03 8.67
C GLY A 51 3.74 -9.48 7.48
N ARG A 52 2.79 -8.66 7.03
CA ARG A 52 1.98 -8.95 5.84
C ARG A 52 2.41 -8.12 4.64
N ASP A 53 2.46 -6.80 4.83
CA ASP A 53 2.73 -5.85 3.74
C ASP A 53 4.20 -5.47 3.66
N TYR A 54 4.90 -5.57 4.76
CA TYR A 54 6.35 -5.35 4.85
C TYR A 54 6.90 -6.08 6.06
N TYR A 55 8.22 -6.28 6.09
CA TYR A 55 8.87 -6.88 7.25
C TYR A 55 10.32 -6.41 7.35
N PHE A 56 10.91 -6.58 8.54
CA PHE A 56 12.31 -6.31 8.82
C PHE A 56 13.09 -7.62 8.80
N SER A 57 14.10 -7.73 7.93
CA SER A 57 14.83 -8.98 7.71
C SER A 57 15.44 -9.56 8.98
N ASN A 58 15.98 -8.70 9.86
CA ASN A 58 16.57 -9.13 11.14
C ASN A 58 15.57 -9.12 12.30
N GLY A 59 14.30 -8.83 12.05
CA GLY A 59 13.26 -8.76 13.07
C GLY A 59 13.28 -7.50 13.94
N ASN A 60 14.20 -6.57 13.70
CA ASN A 60 14.31 -5.33 14.48
C ASN A 60 13.50 -4.22 13.83
N PRO A 61 12.34 -3.79 14.41
CA PRO A 61 11.47 -2.77 13.82
C PRO A 61 12.06 -1.35 13.88
N TYR A 62 13.22 -1.18 14.45
CA TYR A 62 13.92 0.11 14.55
C TYR A 62 15.14 0.18 13.65
N ASP A 63 15.40 -0.86 12.87
CA ASP A 63 16.49 -0.89 11.89
C ASP A 63 15.94 -0.58 10.50
N PHE A 64 16.10 0.67 10.09
CA PHE A 64 15.55 1.24 8.85
C PHE A 64 16.55 1.26 7.70
N ARG A 65 17.61 0.45 7.75
CA ARG A 65 18.50 0.30 6.60
C ARG A 65 17.73 -0.36 5.46
N TYR A 66 17.96 0.12 4.24
CA TYR A 66 17.20 -0.36 3.07
C TYR A 66 17.28 -1.87 2.87
N GLY A 67 18.45 -2.46 3.12
CA GLY A 67 18.60 -3.92 3.04
C GLY A 67 17.81 -4.70 4.10
N ASN A 68 17.32 -4.03 5.13
CA ASN A 68 16.56 -4.64 6.21
C ASN A 68 15.05 -4.43 6.09
N VAL A 69 14.62 -3.41 5.37
CA VAL A 69 13.19 -3.10 5.17
C VAL A 69 12.71 -3.74 3.88
N ASN A 70 11.84 -4.72 3.97
CA ASN A 70 11.34 -5.47 2.82
C ASN A 70 9.86 -5.19 2.60
N ILE A 71 9.51 -4.70 1.42
CA ILE A 71 8.12 -4.39 1.05
C ILE A 71 7.58 -5.57 0.27
N VAL A 72 6.48 -6.14 0.75
CA VAL A 72 5.78 -7.26 0.11
C VAL A 72 4.60 -6.76 -0.72
N ASN A 73 3.73 -5.96 -0.12
CA ASN A 73 2.55 -5.41 -0.76
C ASN A 73 2.65 -3.88 -0.80
N ARG A 74 2.74 -3.32 -1.99
CA ARG A 74 2.97 -1.87 -2.20
C ARG A 74 1.70 -1.06 -2.33
N TYR A 75 0.62 -1.69 -2.74
CA TYR A 75 -0.59 -0.98 -3.14
C TYR A 75 -1.76 -1.35 -2.23
N TYR A 76 -2.70 -0.42 -2.09
CA TYR A 76 -3.92 -0.64 -1.31
C TYR A 76 -4.72 -1.79 -1.92
N GLY A 77 -5.18 -2.69 -1.07
CA GLY A 77 -6.03 -3.80 -1.46
C GLY A 77 -5.34 -4.92 -2.23
N VAL A 78 -4.05 -4.80 -2.51
CA VAL A 78 -3.31 -5.79 -3.30
C VAL A 78 -2.51 -6.70 -2.38
N GLN A 79 -2.65 -8.01 -2.57
CA GLN A 79 -1.92 -9.04 -1.84
C GLN A 79 -1.25 -9.98 -2.83
N LYS A 80 0.05 -10.21 -2.61
CA LYS A 80 0.78 -11.21 -3.39
C LYS A 80 0.40 -12.60 -2.91
N ILE A 81 -0.01 -13.46 -3.83
CA ILE A 81 -0.37 -14.84 -3.55
C ILE A 81 0.37 -15.78 -4.51
N THR A 82 0.36 -17.07 -4.20
CA THR A 82 0.87 -18.10 -5.11
C THR A 82 -0.31 -18.94 -5.57
N LYS A 83 -0.48 -19.06 -6.88
CA LYS A 83 -1.54 -19.86 -7.48
C LYS A 83 -0.92 -20.83 -8.48
N LYS A 84 -1.09 -22.14 -8.24
CA LYS A 84 -0.50 -23.19 -9.08
C LYS A 84 1.00 -23.01 -9.26
N GLY A 85 1.71 -22.66 -8.19
CA GLY A 85 3.15 -22.48 -8.23
C GLY A 85 3.64 -21.18 -8.85
N GLN A 86 2.73 -20.29 -9.28
CA GLN A 86 3.09 -19.02 -9.91
C GLN A 86 2.64 -17.83 -9.08
N PRO A 87 3.42 -16.73 -9.06
CA PRO A 87 3.00 -15.54 -8.34
C PRO A 87 1.80 -14.88 -9.03
N ARG A 88 0.86 -14.45 -8.23
CA ARG A 88 -0.32 -13.70 -8.67
C ARG A 88 -0.61 -12.61 -7.65
N TYR A 89 -1.46 -11.67 -8.02
CA TYR A 89 -1.81 -10.53 -7.18
C TYR A 89 -3.32 -10.47 -7.05
N LYS A 90 -3.78 -10.62 -5.82
CA LYS A 90 -5.20 -10.63 -5.48
C LYS A 90 -5.60 -9.23 -5.01
N THR A 91 -6.67 -8.69 -5.58
CA THR A 91 -7.22 -7.40 -5.18
C THR A 91 -8.48 -7.62 -4.35
N VAL A 92 -8.51 -7.00 -3.18
CA VAL A 92 -9.63 -7.07 -2.24
C VAL A 92 -10.03 -5.65 -1.86
N ILE A 93 -11.32 -5.39 -1.77
CA ILE A 93 -11.86 -4.11 -1.30
C ILE A 93 -12.81 -4.36 -0.13
N HIS A 94 -12.73 -3.50 0.89
CA HIS A 94 -13.57 -3.62 2.08
C HIS A 94 -14.74 -2.63 1.99
N ILE A 95 -15.96 -3.16 1.89
CA ILE A 95 -17.19 -2.36 1.85
C ILE A 95 -17.95 -2.53 3.17
N LYS A 96 -18.56 -3.66 3.36
CA LYS A 96 -19.13 -4.13 4.63
C LYS A 96 -18.63 -5.54 4.92
N GLY A 97 -17.40 -5.80 4.59
CA GLY A 97 -16.73 -7.07 4.56
C GLY A 97 -15.78 -7.06 3.39
N ASN A 98 -14.98 -8.07 3.25
CA ASN A 98 -14.00 -8.14 2.20
C ASN A 98 -14.58 -8.76 0.93
N PHE A 99 -14.48 -8.04 -0.18
CA PHE A 99 -14.88 -8.52 -1.49
C PHE A 99 -13.66 -8.67 -2.38
N VAL A 100 -13.53 -9.81 -3.03
CA VAL A 100 -12.46 -10.05 -3.99
C VAL A 100 -12.82 -9.34 -5.30
N VAL A 101 -11.97 -8.42 -5.72
CA VAL A 101 -12.13 -7.72 -7.01
C VAL A 101 -11.66 -8.62 -8.14
N GLY A 102 -10.55 -9.30 -7.96
CA GLY A 102 -10.00 -10.21 -8.93
C GLY A 102 -8.58 -10.66 -8.58
N THR A 103 -8.02 -11.50 -9.43
CA THR A 103 -6.64 -11.99 -9.33
C THR A 103 -5.94 -11.71 -10.65
N TYR A 104 -4.75 -11.12 -10.59
CA TYR A 104 -4.04 -10.59 -11.76
C TYR A 104 -2.61 -11.10 -11.82
N LYS A 105 -2.01 -11.00 -13.01
CA LYS A 105 -0.65 -11.46 -13.24
C LYS A 105 0.41 -10.49 -12.74
N THR A 106 0.10 -9.20 -12.74
CA THR A 106 1.05 -8.16 -12.31
C THR A 106 0.48 -7.35 -11.16
N GLU A 107 1.38 -6.79 -10.37
CA GLU A 107 1.04 -5.93 -9.25
C GLU A 107 0.33 -4.65 -9.73
N GLU A 108 0.78 -4.11 -10.85
CA GLU A 108 0.20 -2.91 -11.45
C GLU A 108 -1.24 -3.14 -11.90
N GLU A 109 -1.51 -4.26 -12.54
CA GLU A 109 -2.88 -4.63 -12.92
C GLU A 109 -3.78 -4.72 -11.71
N ALA A 110 -3.31 -5.34 -10.63
CA ALA A 110 -4.07 -5.48 -9.39
C ALA A 110 -4.34 -4.13 -8.74
N ALA A 111 -3.34 -3.23 -8.74
CA ALA A 111 -3.48 -1.88 -8.19
C ALA A 111 -4.51 -1.05 -8.97
N ILE A 112 -4.47 -1.13 -10.29
CA ILE A 112 -5.41 -0.43 -11.17
C ILE A 112 -6.81 -1.02 -11.05
N ALA A 113 -6.92 -2.33 -10.89
CA ALA A 113 -8.21 -3.00 -10.64
C ALA A 113 -8.87 -2.48 -9.35
N TYR A 114 -8.06 -2.23 -8.31
CA TYR A 114 -8.57 -1.62 -7.08
C TYR A 114 -9.16 -0.24 -7.36
N ASN A 115 -8.44 0.60 -8.09
CA ASN A 115 -8.92 1.94 -8.47
C ASN A 115 -10.21 1.85 -9.29
N LYS A 116 -10.26 0.93 -10.24
CA LYS A 116 -11.45 0.70 -11.07
C LYS A 116 -12.65 0.29 -10.22
N ALA A 117 -12.44 -0.59 -9.23
CA ALA A 117 -13.47 -1.00 -8.28
C ALA A 117 -13.95 0.19 -7.46
N VAL A 118 -13.05 1.04 -6.96
CA VAL A 118 -13.39 2.26 -6.22
C VAL A 118 -14.28 3.18 -7.06
N HIS A 119 -13.90 3.42 -8.30
CA HIS A 119 -14.66 4.29 -9.21
C HIS A 119 -16.05 3.72 -9.50
N CYS A 120 -16.12 2.41 -9.70
CA CYS A 120 -17.38 1.71 -9.92
C CYS A 120 -18.33 1.82 -8.72
N LEU A 121 -17.80 1.62 -7.52
CA LEU A 121 -18.59 1.74 -6.29
C LEU A 121 -19.07 3.16 -6.06
N LYS A 122 -18.25 4.18 -6.34
CA LYS A 122 -18.66 5.58 -6.24
C LYS A 122 -19.80 5.88 -7.21
N LYS A 123 -19.71 5.38 -8.44
CA LYS A 123 -20.76 5.53 -9.45
C LYS A 123 -22.06 4.87 -8.98
N ASN A 124 -21.97 3.79 -8.20
CA ASN A 124 -23.12 3.08 -7.66
C ASN A 124 -23.66 3.69 -6.36
N GLY A 125 -23.10 4.81 -5.91
CA GLY A 125 -23.61 5.54 -4.75
C GLY A 125 -22.82 5.38 -3.47
N CYS A 126 -21.63 4.78 -3.52
CA CYS A 126 -20.79 4.63 -2.33
C CYS A 126 -20.29 5.99 -1.85
N LYS A 127 -20.52 6.27 -0.56
CA LYS A 127 -20.07 7.53 0.06
C LYS A 127 -18.75 7.36 0.81
N LYS A 128 -18.27 6.14 0.98
CA LYS A 128 -17.01 5.88 1.66
C LYS A 128 -15.85 6.35 0.79
N ASN A 129 -14.87 6.99 1.43
CA ASN A 129 -13.65 7.40 0.74
C ASN A 129 -12.64 6.25 0.77
N PHE A 130 -12.15 5.90 -0.41
CA PHE A 130 -11.09 4.91 -0.57
C PHE A 130 -9.84 5.60 -1.09
N PRO A 131 -8.65 5.16 -0.64
CA PRO A 131 -7.42 5.63 -1.27
C PRO A 131 -7.31 5.09 -2.69
N GLU A 132 -6.52 5.73 -3.53
CA GLU A 132 -6.21 5.26 -4.87
C GLU A 132 -4.74 4.89 -4.98
N ASN A 133 -4.46 3.94 -5.86
CA ASN A 133 -3.10 3.50 -6.14
C ASN A 133 -2.55 4.26 -7.35
N TYR A 134 -1.27 4.64 -7.27
CA TYR A 134 -0.59 5.35 -8.35
C TYR A 134 0.68 4.62 -8.74
N PRO A 135 0.59 3.62 -9.66
CA PRO A 135 1.78 2.90 -10.12
C PRO A 135 2.71 3.83 -10.91
N GLU A 136 3.77 4.27 -10.28
CA GLU A 136 4.72 5.24 -10.87
C GLU A 136 5.48 4.69 -12.07
N SER A 137 5.61 3.37 -12.16
CA SER A 137 6.31 2.71 -13.27
C SER A 137 5.55 2.80 -14.60
N LEU A 138 4.28 3.21 -14.58
CA LEU A 138 3.42 3.24 -15.75
C LEU A 138 3.25 4.66 -16.29
N SER A 139 3.28 4.77 -17.62
CA SER A 139 2.86 6.01 -18.31
C SER A 139 1.33 6.14 -18.22
N ALA A 140 0.83 7.34 -18.48
CA ALA A 140 -0.61 7.60 -18.52
C ALA A 140 -1.31 6.72 -19.57
N ILE A 141 -0.67 6.49 -20.71
CA ILE A 141 -1.22 5.63 -21.78
C ILE A 141 -1.28 4.18 -21.33
N SER A 142 -0.21 3.68 -20.71
CA SER A 142 -0.18 2.31 -20.18
C SER A 142 -1.21 2.11 -19.07
N TYR A 143 -1.35 3.08 -18.19
CA TYR A 143 -2.37 3.06 -17.13
C TYR A 143 -3.77 2.96 -17.73
N ALA A 144 -4.10 3.81 -18.69
CA ALA A 144 -5.41 3.82 -19.32
C ALA A 144 -5.71 2.51 -20.04
N SER A 145 -4.72 1.93 -20.72
CA SER A 145 -4.85 0.65 -21.41
C SER A 145 -5.17 -0.47 -20.42
N ILE A 146 -4.44 -0.54 -19.33
CA ILE A 146 -4.68 -1.54 -18.28
C ILE A 146 -6.04 -1.32 -17.62
N TYR A 147 -6.39 -0.07 -17.32
CA TYR A 147 -7.67 0.27 -16.71
C TYR A 147 -8.85 -0.23 -17.55
N HIS A 148 -8.79 -0.08 -18.87
CA HIS A 148 -9.83 -0.58 -19.75
C HIS A 148 -9.86 -2.10 -19.87
N SER A 149 -8.72 -2.75 -19.79
CA SER A 149 -8.61 -4.19 -20.01
C SER A 149 -8.83 -5.04 -18.77
N VAL A 150 -8.53 -4.53 -17.57
CA VAL A 150 -8.71 -5.33 -16.34
C VAL A 150 -10.18 -5.60 -16.08
N LYS A 151 -10.47 -6.83 -15.72
CA LYS A 151 -11.83 -7.26 -15.36
C LYS A 151 -11.96 -7.25 -13.84
N ILE A 152 -13.06 -6.66 -13.38
CA ILE A 152 -13.40 -6.66 -11.96
C ILE A 152 -14.65 -7.52 -11.75
N SER A 153 -14.79 -8.05 -10.53
CA SER A 153 -15.91 -8.93 -10.16
C SER A 153 -17.25 -8.27 -10.42
N ASP A 154 -18.21 -9.05 -10.93
CA ASP A 154 -19.58 -8.61 -11.13
C ASP A 154 -20.26 -8.18 -9.82
N LYS A 155 -19.88 -8.80 -8.71
CA LYS A 155 -20.39 -8.41 -7.39
C LYS A 155 -20.06 -6.96 -7.07
N ILE A 156 -18.89 -6.48 -7.48
CA ILE A 156 -18.48 -5.09 -7.32
C ILE A 156 -19.24 -4.19 -8.29
N ARG A 157 -19.31 -4.58 -9.57
CA ARG A 157 -19.97 -3.78 -10.61
C ARG A 157 -21.46 -3.57 -10.36
N THR A 158 -22.10 -4.56 -9.78
CA THR A 158 -23.54 -4.55 -9.54
C THR A 158 -23.91 -4.28 -8.08
N TYR A 159 -22.94 -3.97 -7.22
CA TYR A 159 -23.19 -3.69 -5.83
C TYR A 159 -24.08 -2.45 -5.68
N LYS A 160 -25.16 -2.60 -4.91
CA LYS A 160 -26.09 -1.49 -4.67
C LYS A 160 -26.02 -1.03 -3.22
N PHE A 161 -25.96 0.28 -3.06
CA PHE A 161 -26.02 0.92 -1.74
C PHE A 161 -27.44 1.38 -1.46
N LEU A 162 -27.93 1.04 -0.27
CA LEU A 162 -29.27 1.44 0.18
C LEU A 162 -29.22 2.72 0.99
#